data_9a5e5251b682ca633c52fca08d30f30b
#
_entry.id   9a5e5251b682ca633c52fca08d30f30b
#
_cell.length_a   1.000
_cell.length_b   1.000
_cell.length_c   1.000
_cell.angle_alpha   90.00
_cell.angle_beta   90.00
_cell.angle_gamma   90.00
#
_symmetry.space_group_name_H-M   'P 1'
#
loop_
_entity.id
_entity.type
_entity.pdbx_description
1 polymer ?
#
loop_
_entity_poly.entity_id
_entity_poly.type
_entity_poly.pdbx_seq_one_letter_code
_entity_poly.pdbx_strand_id
1 'polypeptide(L)'
;DADCAICHWGEAWAWGSYINEKMSAEDAPFAYAASRAALALTGKATPVERDYIEALAVRYVKDFDPETRRVQDEAYAESMRALSEKYPDDLDARTLYADALFLLEPRQGRRDVDAPNIRRLHGVLEGVLARDPKHPGACHLYVHATESTTRPDKAEACAEYLGRAIPGASHINHMPSHTWNEVGRWGDSVRANLDAVHSDLKADIGEGFAIYPDHNLHMLLYAASMDGQGAIATTAGRDYAKRRRGDTMYQVLTLVRFGRFDEVIDVTTRPERPIPGSMWDFAQGYAYLRLGQADMARLYLGRVRAGAAIPKIEFRDHPASRLLGLVGDLLEGEILRHDKQLDAAIAKFESAVAHDDALEYDEPEPLPFPARHWLGAALLDAGRPADAERVYREDLAQHPRNGWSLLGLSQAIAAQGRTDAGVAADLEKAWARADTWIRASRF
;
A
#
# COMPACT_ATOMS: atom_id res chain seq x y z
N ASP A 1 -12.00 -8.13 -33.96
CA ASP A 1 -12.20 -9.02 -35.12
C ASP A 1 -12.96 -10.26 -34.68
N ALA A 2 -14.18 -10.46 -35.18
CA ALA A 2 -15.04 -11.56 -34.78
C ALA A 2 -14.46 -12.96 -35.12
N ASP A 3 -13.48 -13.02 -36.00
CA ASP A 3 -12.83 -14.27 -36.45
C ASP A 3 -11.45 -14.51 -35.80
N CYS A 4 -11.05 -13.67 -34.87
CA CYS A 4 -9.74 -13.72 -34.21
C CYS A 4 -9.84 -14.54 -32.91
N ALA A 5 -9.48 -15.82 -32.93
CA ALA A 5 -9.56 -16.70 -31.78
C ALA A 5 -8.77 -16.19 -30.57
N ILE A 6 -7.53 -15.74 -30.76
CA ILE A 6 -6.67 -15.24 -29.68
C ILE A 6 -7.15 -13.86 -29.15
N CYS A 7 -7.89 -13.09 -29.96
CA CYS A 7 -8.50 -11.85 -29.49
C CYS A 7 -9.62 -12.13 -28.48
N HIS A 8 -10.45 -13.15 -28.72
CA HIS A 8 -11.46 -13.60 -27.75
C HIS A 8 -10.82 -14.24 -26.51
N TRP A 9 -9.67 -14.88 -26.63
CA TRP A 9 -8.88 -15.31 -25.49
C TRP A 9 -8.46 -14.12 -24.63
N GLY A 10 -7.92 -13.05 -25.25
CA GLY A 10 -7.52 -11.83 -24.56
C GLY A 10 -8.70 -11.14 -23.87
N GLU A 11 -9.87 -11.10 -24.53
CA GLU A 11 -11.11 -10.59 -23.94
C GLU A 11 -11.53 -11.41 -22.72
N ALA A 12 -11.51 -12.75 -22.82
CA ALA A 12 -11.83 -13.64 -21.73
C ALA A 12 -10.85 -13.48 -20.54
N TRP A 13 -9.56 -13.32 -20.83
CA TRP A 13 -8.55 -13.10 -19.81
C TRP A 13 -8.76 -11.78 -19.09
N ALA A 14 -9.09 -10.70 -19.82
CA ALA A 14 -9.33 -9.37 -19.25
C ALA A 14 -10.56 -9.30 -18.32
N TRP A 15 -11.61 -10.10 -18.58
CA TRP A 15 -12.77 -10.22 -17.70
C TRP A 15 -12.52 -11.11 -16.48
N GLY A 16 -11.42 -11.86 -16.45
CA GLY A 16 -11.13 -12.78 -15.37
C GLY A 16 -10.62 -12.10 -14.10
N SER A 17 -10.52 -12.88 -13.02
CA SER A 17 -9.81 -12.43 -11.82
C SER A 17 -8.36 -12.11 -12.13
N TYR A 18 -7.85 -11.12 -11.44
CA TYR A 18 -6.43 -10.81 -11.41
C TYR A 18 -6.00 -10.49 -9.97
N ILE A 19 -4.72 -10.24 -9.75
CA ILE A 19 -4.18 -10.10 -8.39
C ILE A 19 -4.86 -9.01 -7.55
N ASN A 20 -5.41 -7.97 -8.18
CA ASN A 20 -6.04 -6.84 -7.48
C ASN A 20 -7.55 -6.98 -7.34
N GLU A 21 -8.23 -7.86 -8.10
CA GLU A 21 -9.69 -7.98 -8.04
C GLU A 21 -10.16 -9.40 -8.35
N LYS A 22 -11.12 -9.86 -7.56
CA LYS A 22 -11.82 -11.12 -7.83
C LYS A 22 -12.87 -10.88 -8.91
N MET A 23 -13.03 -11.85 -9.81
CA MET A 23 -14.13 -11.80 -10.79
C MET A 23 -15.47 -11.74 -10.08
N SER A 24 -16.31 -10.78 -10.46
CA SER A 24 -17.67 -10.66 -9.93
C SER A 24 -18.63 -11.64 -10.60
N ALA A 25 -19.76 -11.90 -9.96
CA ALA A 25 -20.86 -12.65 -10.58
C ALA A 25 -21.46 -11.91 -11.80
N GLU A 26 -21.32 -10.58 -11.86
CA GLU A 26 -21.75 -9.74 -12.98
C GLU A 26 -20.81 -9.88 -14.19
N ASP A 27 -19.50 -9.99 -13.98
CA ASP A 27 -18.48 -10.11 -15.03
C ASP A 27 -18.35 -11.53 -15.58
N ALA A 28 -18.63 -12.53 -14.76
CA ALA A 28 -18.45 -13.96 -15.09
C ALA A 28 -19.14 -14.40 -16.40
N PRO A 29 -20.36 -13.95 -16.75
CA PRO A 29 -21.00 -14.28 -18.01
C PRO A 29 -20.21 -13.78 -19.23
N PHE A 30 -19.58 -12.59 -19.15
CA PHE A 30 -18.78 -12.02 -20.24
C PHE A 30 -17.49 -12.82 -20.43
N ALA A 31 -16.77 -13.14 -19.34
CA ALA A 31 -15.60 -13.99 -19.37
C ALA A 31 -15.89 -15.38 -19.97
N TYR A 32 -16.99 -15.99 -19.55
CA TYR A 32 -17.44 -17.27 -20.07
C TYR A 32 -17.77 -17.19 -21.57
N ALA A 33 -18.56 -16.21 -22.00
CA ALA A 33 -18.94 -16.04 -23.39
C ALA A 33 -17.73 -15.85 -24.30
N ALA A 34 -16.79 -14.98 -23.92
CA ALA A 34 -15.56 -14.73 -24.66
C ALA A 34 -14.70 -16.01 -24.75
N SER A 35 -14.55 -16.77 -23.65
CA SER A 35 -13.81 -18.03 -23.66
C SER A 35 -14.44 -19.09 -24.58
N ARG A 36 -15.77 -19.16 -24.65
CA ARG A 36 -16.48 -20.08 -25.58
C ARG A 36 -16.33 -19.65 -27.03
N ALA A 37 -16.35 -18.31 -27.29
CA ALA A 37 -16.07 -17.77 -28.62
C ALA A 37 -14.63 -18.12 -29.09
N ALA A 38 -13.63 -17.96 -28.22
CA ALA A 38 -12.26 -18.40 -28.52
C ALA A 38 -12.18 -19.88 -28.87
N LEU A 39 -12.80 -20.77 -28.06
CA LEU A 39 -12.83 -22.22 -28.30
C LEU A 39 -13.50 -22.57 -29.64
N ALA A 40 -14.57 -21.91 -30.00
CA ALA A 40 -15.27 -22.16 -31.27
C ALA A 40 -14.42 -21.83 -32.51
N LEU A 41 -13.39 -21.01 -32.33
CA LEU A 41 -12.48 -20.54 -33.39
C LEU A 41 -11.13 -21.26 -33.39
N THR A 42 -10.90 -22.26 -32.54
CA THR A 42 -9.61 -22.97 -32.43
C THR A 42 -9.13 -23.59 -33.74
N GLY A 43 -10.06 -23.91 -34.65
CA GLY A 43 -9.73 -24.35 -36.00
C GLY A 43 -9.01 -23.32 -36.87
N LYS A 44 -9.08 -22.03 -36.51
CA LYS A 44 -8.37 -20.89 -37.17
C LYS A 44 -7.11 -20.48 -36.43
N ALA A 45 -6.86 -21.02 -35.24
CA ALA A 45 -5.72 -20.71 -34.39
C ALA A 45 -4.50 -21.56 -34.72
N THR A 46 -3.32 -21.03 -34.48
CA THR A 46 -2.08 -21.82 -34.47
C THR A 46 -2.12 -22.88 -33.36
N PRO A 47 -1.28 -23.92 -33.41
CA PRO A 47 -1.23 -24.91 -32.32
C PRO A 47 -0.95 -24.30 -30.95
N VAL A 48 -0.07 -23.31 -30.85
CA VAL A 48 0.26 -22.63 -29.60
C VAL A 48 -0.94 -21.83 -29.10
N GLU A 49 -1.56 -21.01 -29.94
CA GLU A 49 -2.75 -20.23 -29.56
C GLU A 49 -3.92 -21.12 -29.11
N ARG A 50 -4.09 -22.29 -29.77
CA ARG A 50 -5.10 -23.26 -29.35
C ARG A 50 -4.87 -23.74 -27.92
N ASP A 51 -3.62 -24.09 -27.58
CA ASP A 51 -3.26 -24.56 -26.26
C ASP A 51 -3.48 -23.46 -25.19
N TYR A 52 -3.20 -22.19 -25.51
CA TYR A 52 -3.52 -21.04 -24.65
C TYR A 52 -5.03 -20.88 -24.42
N ILE A 53 -5.82 -21.02 -25.50
CA ILE A 53 -7.27 -20.92 -25.44
C ILE A 53 -7.86 -22.04 -24.57
N GLU A 54 -7.40 -23.29 -24.77
CA GLU A 54 -7.83 -24.44 -24.00
C GLU A 54 -7.43 -24.31 -22.51
N ALA A 55 -6.21 -23.84 -22.23
CA ALA A 55 -5.73 -23.63 -20.86
C ALA A 55 -6.53 -22.56 -20.11
N LEU A 56 -6.93 -21.48 -20.77
CA LEU A 56 -7.75 -20.43 -20.15
C LEU A 56 -9.20 -20.88 -19.95
N ALA A 57 -9.74 -21.69 -20.86
CA ALA A 57 -11.14 -22.05 -20.89
C ALA A 57 -11.63 -22.80 -19.65
N VAL A 58 -10.73 -23.51 -18.95
CA VAL A 58 -11.05 -24.23 -17.70
C VAL A 58 -11.36 -23.28 -16.54
N ARG A 59 -10.94 -22.01 -16.66
CA ARG A 59 -11.11 -20.97 -15.64
C ARG A 59 -12.57 -20.49 -15.52
N TYR A 60 -13.40 -20.69 -16.57
CA TYR A 60 -14.74 -20.12 -16.66
C TYR A 60 -15.81 -21.18 -16.79
N VAL A 61 -16.84 -21.07 -15.94
CA VAL A 61 -18.00 -21.94 -15.90
C VAL A 61 -19.28 -21.12 -16.18
N LYS A 62 -20.31 -21.76 -16.74
CA LYS A 62 -21.56 -21.08 -17.10
C LYS A 62 -22.30 -20.57 -15.87
N ASP A 63 -22.38 -21.42 -14.85
CA ASP A 63 -23.07 -21.13 -13.60
C ASP A 63 -22.00 -20.79 -12.53
N PHE A 64 -21.52 -19.56 -12.59
CA PHE A 64 -20.45 -19.09 -11.72
C PHE A 64 -20.96 -18.78 -10.32
N ASP A 65 -20.25 -19.32 -9.32
CA ASP A 65 -20.45 -19.02 -7.91
C ASP A 65 -19.12 -18.54 -7.31
N PRO A 66 -19.05 -17.27 -6.82
CA PRO A 66 -17.83 -16.72 -6.22
C PRO A 66 -17.27 -17.56 -5.05
N GLU A 67 -18.14 -18.23 -4.28
CA GLU A 67 -17.74 -19.04 -3.12
C GLU A 67 -17.02 -20.34 -3.54
N THR A 68 -17.28 -20.85 -4.72
CA THR A 68 -16.67 -22.08 -5.24
C THR A 68 -15.53 -21.83 -6.22
N ARG A 69 -15.18 -20.57 -6.47
CA ARG A 69 -14.19 -20.16 -7.46
C ARG A 69 -12.83 -20.83 -7.31
N ARG A 70 -12.42 -21.17 -6.10
CA ARG A 70 -11.13 -21.81 -5.83
C ARG A 70 -10.87 -23.03 -6.72
N VAL A 71 -11.91 -23.80 -7.04
CA VAL A 71 -11.80 -24.98 -7.91
C VAL A 71 -11.35 -24.60 -9.33
N GLN A 72 -11.88 -23.49 -9.87
CA GLN A 72 -11.51 -23.01 -11.21
C GLN A 72 -10.10 -22.40 -11.21
N ASP A 73 -9.70 -21.70 -10.15
CA ASP A 73 -8.37 -21.14 -10.03
C ASP A 73 -7.30 -22.25 -9.94
N GLU A 74 -7.57 -23.34 -9.20
CA GLU A 74 -6.69 -24.52 -9.14
C GLU A 74 -6.59 -25.24 -10.49
N ALA A 75 -7.72 -25.41 -11.19
CA ALA A 75 -7.74 -26.01 -12.52
C ALA A 75 -6.97 -25.14 -13.53
N TYR A 76 -7.11 -23.82 -13.45
CA TYR A 76 -6.37 -22.88 -14.29
C TYR A 76 -4.86 -22.94 -14.01
N ALA A 77 -4.44 -22.95 -12.76
CA ALA A 77 -3.03 -23.05 -12.39
C ALA A 77 -2.40 -24.34 -12.91
N GLU A 78 -3.12 -25.47 -12.86
CA GLU A 78 -2.64 -26.75 -13.40
C GLU A 78 -2.56 -26.73 -14.94
N SER A 79 -3.55 -26.14 -15.63
CA SER A 79 -3.51 -25.98 -17.08
C SER A 79 -2.36 -25.09 -17.54
N MET A 80 -2.13 -23.98 -16.83
CA MET A 80 -1.01 -23.08 -17.14
C MET A 80 0.36 -23.71 -16.82
N ARG A 81 0.44 -24.56 -15.78
CA ARG A 81 1.63 -25.37 -15.51
C ARG A 81 1.94 -26.27 -16.71
N ALA A 82 0.96 -27.04 -17.19
CA ALA A 82 1.11 -27.94 -18.32
C ALA A 82 1.49 -27.20 -19.61
N LEU A 83 0.88 -26.01 -19.85
CA LEU A 83 1.21 -25.16 -20.97
C LEU A 83 2.67 -24.68 -20.91
N SER A 84 3.11 -24.19 -19.76
CA SER A 84 4.48 -23.71 -19.55
C SER A 84 5.54 -24.80 -19.68
N GLU A 85 5.20 -26.05 -19.35
CA GLU A 85 6.06 -27.22 -19.54
C GLU A 85 6.12 -27.67 -20.99
N LYS A 86 5.00 -27.57 -21.72
CA LYS A 86 4.92 -27.88 -23.16
C LYS A 86 5.72 -26.88 -24.00
N TYR A 87 5.73 -25.60 -23.58
CA TYR A 87 6.44 -24.51 -24.26
C TYR A 87 7.48 -23.87 -23.32
N PRO A 88 8.59 -24.57 -23.00
CA PRO A 88 9.54 -24.11 -21.99
C PRO A 88 10.28 -22.83 -22.37
N ASP A 89 10.29 -22.45 -23.63
CA ASP A 89 10.91 -21.21 -24.14
C ASP A 89 9.95 -20.05 -24.23
N ASP A 90 8.65 -20.27 -24.02
CA ASP A 90 7.64 -19.24 -23.97
C ASP A 90 7.60 -18.61 -22.56
N LEU A 91 8.16 -17.40 -22.46
CA LEU A 91 8.24 -16.67 -21.20
C LEU A 91 6.88 -16.11 -20.77
N ASP A 92 5.98 -15.81 -21.72
CA ASP A 92 4.62 -15.38 -21.42
C ASP A 92 3.80 -16.50 -20.80
N ALA A 93 3.90 -17.75 -21.34
CA ALA A 93 3.25 -18.91 -20.75
C ALA A 93 3.70 -19.16 -19.30
N ARG A 94 5.00 -19.01 -19.03
CA ARG A 94 5.55 -19.12 -17.66
C ARG A 94 5.08 -18.00 -16.76
N THR A 95 5.00 -16.78 -17.28
CA THR A 95 4.51 -15.62 -16.53
C THR A 95 3.03 -15.76 -16.17
N LEU A 96 2.20 -16.24 -17.10
CA LEU A 96 0.78 -16.53 -16.84
C LEU A 96 0.59 -17.72 -15.89
N TYR A 97 1.52 -18.68 -15.87
CA TYR A 97 1.52 -19.71 -14.83
C TYR A 97 1.80 -19.10 -13.44
N ALA A 98 2.74 -18.14 -13.35
CA ALA A 98 2.97 -17.43 -12.10
C ALA A 98 1.76 -16.60 -11.66
N ASP A 99 1.07 -15.93 -12.61
CA ASP A 99 -0.20 -15.24 -12.34
C ASP A 99 -1.26 -16.20 -11.77
N ALA A 100 -1.42 -17.37 -12.39
CA ALA A 100 -2.35 -18.39 -11.92
C ALA A 100 -2.00 -18.91 -10.52
N LEU A 101 -0.72 -19.08 -10.19
CA LEU A 101 -0.28 -19.44 -8.83
C LEU A 101 -0.58 -18.32 -7.84
N PHE A 102 -0.42 -17.06 -8.24
CA PHE A 102 -0.68 -15.92 -7.39
C PHE A 102 -2.16 -15.81 -6.98
N LEU A 103 -3.09 -16.16 -7.87
CA LEU A 103 -4.52 -16.22 -7.57
C LEU A 103 -4.89 -17.24 -6.49
N LEU A 104 -4.01 -18.21 -6.22
CA LEU A 104 -4.18 -19.21 -5.16
C LEU A 104 -3.75 -18.69 -3.78
N GLU A 105 -3.00 -17.60 -3.71
CA GLU A 105 -2.52 -17.03 -2.48
C GLU A 105 -3.55 -16.07 -1.86
N PRO A 106 -3.58 -15.94 -0.53
CA PRO A 106 -4.37 -14.91 0.12
C PRO A 106 -3.96 -13.52 -0.39
N ARG A 107 -4.93 -12.69 -0.70
CA ARG A 107 -4.69 -11.32 -1.18
C ARG A 107 -4.08 -10.43 -0.10
N GLN A 108 -4.39 -10.70 1.16
CA GLN A 108 -4.03 -9.88 2.31
C GLN A 108 -3.02 -10.58 3.20
N GLY A 109 -2.36 -9.77 4.03
CA GLY A 109 -1.40 -10.23 5.01
C GLY A 109 0.00 -10.41 4.46
N ARG A 110 0.95 -10.56 5.37
CA ARG A 110 2.34 -10.85 5.02
C ARG A 110 2.49 -12.31 4.58
N ARG A 111 3.20 -12.49 3.48
CA ARG A 111 3.49 -13.83 2.93
C ARG A 111 4.80 -14.35 3.49
N ASP A 112 4.77 -15.62 3.91
CA ASP A 112 5.98 -16.32 4.31
C ASP A 112 6.79 -16.71 3.06
N VAL A 113 7.96 -16.12 2.91
CA VAL A 113 8.87 -16.38 1.78
C VAL A 113 9.30 -17.85 1.71
N ASP A 114 9.23 -18.59 2.79
CA ASP A 114 9.59 -20.00 2.88
C ASP A 114 8.41 -20.95 2.67
N ALA A 115 7.19 -20.43 2.57
CA ALA A 115 6.02 -21.24 2.24
C ALA A 115 6.19 -21.91 0.86
N PRO A 116 5.80 -23.20 0.71
CA PRO A 116 6.03 -23.94 -0.54
C PRO A 116 5.44 -23.28 -1.80
N ASN A 117 4.24 -22.69 -1.68
CA ASN A 117 3.59 -22.02 -2.82
C ASN A 117 4.29 -20.72 -3.18
N ILE A 118 4.71 -19.93 -2.18
CA ILE A 118 5.45 -18.67 -2.40
C ILE A 118 6.82 -18.98 -3.03
N ARG A 119 7.53 -19.98 -2.54
CA ARG A 119 8.79 -20.42 -3.17
C ARG A 119 8.59 -20.88 -4.62
N ARG A 120 7.50 -21.59 -4.91
CA ARG A 120 7.16 -21.99 -6.30
C ARG A 120 6.89 -20.76 -7.16
N LEU A 121 6.05 -19.84 -6.71
CA LEU A 121 5.74 -18.58 -7.40
C LEU A 121 7.02 -17.79 -7.72
N HIS A 122 7.86 -17.56 -6.71
CA HIS A 122 9.14 -16.88 -6.86
C HIS A 122 10.04 -17.62 -7.86
N GLY A 123 10.19 -18.95 -7.74
CA GLY A 123 11.05 -19.74 -8.63
C GLY A 123 10.62 -19.69 -10.10
N VAL A 124 9.30 -19.64 -10.37
CA VAL A 124 8.79 -19.48 -11.75
C VAL A 124 9.16 -18.11 -12.30
N LEU A 125 8.90 -17.03 -11.53
CA LEU A 125 9.21 -15.65 -11.94
C LEU A 125 10.71 -15.41 -12.07
N GLU A 126 11.51 -15.86 -11.11
CA GLU A 126 12.98 -15.80 -11.16
C GLU A 126 13.54 -16.55 -12.37
N GLY A 127 12.92 -17.66 -12.75
CA GLY A 127 13.28 -18.40 -13.96
C GLY A 127 12.99 -17.65 -15.27
N VAL A 128 11.92 -16.84 -15.31
CA VAL A 128 11.64 -15.91 -16.43
C VAL A 128 12.66 -14.78 -16.44
N LEU A 129 12.86 -14.13 -15.30
CA LEU A 129 13.74 -12.97 -15.15
C LEU A 129 15.23 -13.31 -15.37
N ALA A 130 15.64 -14.54 -15.12
CA ALA A 130 16.99 -15.01 -15.46
C ALA A 130 17.24 -15.05 -16.97
N ARG A 131 16.19 -15.23 -17.79
CA ARG A 131 16.27 -15.26 -19.26
C ARG A 131 16.00 -13.90 -19.88
N ASP A 132 15.02 -13.17 -19.36
CA ASP A 132 14.70 -11.80 -19.73
C ASP A 132 14.48 -10.94 -18.47
N PRO A 133 15.52 -10.25 -17.99
CA PRO A 133 15.44 -9.37 -16.82
C PRO A 133 14.50 -8.17 -16.99
N LYS A 134 14.02 -7.95 -18.22
CA LYS A 134 13.13 -6.84 -18.58
C LYS A 134 11.76 -7.30 -19.05
N HIS A 135 11.37 -8.53 -18.73
CA HIS A 135 10.03 -9.03 -19.04
C HIS A 135 8.99 -8.26 -18.18
N PRO A 136 8.14 -7.40 -18.80
CA PRO A 136 7.33 -6.47 -18.00
C PRO A 136 6.29 -7.17 -17.12
N GLY A 137 5.63 -8.21 -17.64
CA GLY A 137 4.65 -8.99 -16.87
C GLY A 137 5.30 -9.73 -15.70
N ALA A 138 6.46 -10.35 -15.89
CA ALA A 138 7.18 -11.04 -14.82
C ALA A 138 7.67 -10.05 -13.75
N CYS A 139 8.21 -8.89 -14.16
CA CYS A 139 8.62 -7.84 -13.24
C CYS A 139 7.43 -7.31 -12.42
N HIS A 140 6.28 -7.05 -13.05
CA HIS A 140 5.06 -6.61 -12.36
C HIS A 140 4.62 -7.61 -11.29
N LEU A 141 4.49 -8.88 -11.67
CA LEU A 141 4.11 -9.93 -10.72
C LEU A 141 5.17 -10.14 -9.63
N TYR A 142 6.46 -9.99 -9.94
CA TYR A 142 7.53 -10.20 -8.97
C TYR A 142 7.58 -9.10 -7.90
N VAL A 143 7.27 -7.84 -8.26
CA VAL A 143 7.06 -6.77 -7.27
C VAL A 143 5.97 -7.19 -6.28
N HIS A 144 4.77 -7.54 -6.76
CA HIS A 144 3.68 -7.97 -5.90
C HIS A 144 3.96 -9.27 -5.12
N ALA A 145 4.71 -10.20 -5.69
CA ALA A 145 5.04 -11.46 -5.03
C ALA A 145 6.03 -11.29 -3.87
N THR A 146 6.85 -10.23 -3.89
CA THR A 146 7.91 -10.00 -2.90
C THR A 146 7.57 -8.94 -1.88
N GLU A 147 6.75 -7.93 -2.22
CA GLU A 147 6.50 -6.74 -1.39
C GLU A 147 6.00 -7.07 0.02
N SER A 148 5.07 -8.02 0.16
CA SER A 148 4.50 -8.43 1.45
C SER A 148 5.30 -9.53 2.17
N THR A 149 6.53 -9.81 1.71
CA THR A 149 7.43 -10.79 2.33
C THR A 149 8.55 -10.10 3.12
N THR A 150 9.43 -10.90 3.73
CA THR A 150 10.67 -10.40 4.34
C THR A 150 11.77 -10.07 3.34
N ARG A 151 11.52 -10.19 2.03
CA ARG A 151 12.51 -10.03 0.97
C ARG A 151 12.01 -9.15 -0.21
N PRO A 152 11.45 -7.95 0.08
CA PRO A 152 11.06 -7.00 -0.97
C PRO A 152 12.25 -6.53 -1.82
N ASP A 153 13.47 -6.58 -1.27
CA ASP A 153 14.73 -6.25 -1.94
C ASP A 153 14.96 -7.03 -3.23
N LYS A 154 14.43 -8.23 -3.34
CA LYS A 154 14.57 -9.07 -4.54
C LYS A 154 13.97 -8.43 -5.80
N ALA A 155 12.97 -7.58 -5.68
CA ALA A 155 12.33 -6.92 -6.81
C ALA A 155 12.93 -5.56 -7.18
N GLU A 156 14.01 -5.09 -6.55
CA GLU A 156 14.57 -3.76 -6.84
C GLU A 156 14.94 -3.58 -8.33
N ALA A 157 15.53 -4.59 -8.99
CA ALA A 157 15.85 -4.52 -10.41
C ALA A 157 14.60 -4.40 -11.30
N CYS A 158 13.51 -5.09 -10.95
CA CYS A 158 12.22 -4.99 -11.62
C CYS A 158 11.58 -3.61 -11.38
N ALA A 159 11.64 -3.08 -10.18
CA ALA A 159 11.15 -1.75 -9.85
C ALA A 159 11.89 -0.66 -10.64
N GLU A 160 13.24 -0.73 -10.74
CA GLU A 160 14.01 0.19 -11.58
C GLU A 160 13.59 0.16 -13.07
N TYR A 161 13.24 -1.02 -13.58
CA TYR A 161 12.82 -1.19 -14.96
C TYR A 161 11.39 -0.68 -15.21
N LEU A 162 10.42 -1.09 -14.36
CA LEU A 162 8.99 -0.84 -14.59
C LEU A 162 8.63 0.64 -14.67
N GLY A 163 9.24 1.49 -13.88
CA GLY A 163 8.95 2.93 -13.87
C GLY A 163 9.07 3.61 -15.23
N ARG A 164 9.76 2.96 -16.20
CA ARG A 164 9.99 3.49 -17.55
C ARG A 164 9.59 2.53 -18.66
N ALA A 165 9.10 1.33 -18.30
CA ALA A 165 8.85 0.25 -19.25
C ALA A 165 7.72 0.59 -20.22
N ILE A 166 6.62 1.15 -19.70
CA ILE A 166 5.40 1.46 -20.47
C ILE A 166 4.97 2.89 -20.15
N PRO A 167 5.50 3.89 -20.87
CA PRO A 167 5.11 5.29 -20.67
C PRO A 167 3.60 5.48 -20.86
N GLY A 168 2.96 6.23 -19.96
CA GLY A 168 1.52 6.50 -20.01
C GLY A 168 0.62 5.40 -19.42
N ALA A 169 1.17 4.27 -18.98
CA ALA A 169 0.45 3.28 -18.18
C ALA A 169 0.63 3.61 -16.70
N SER A 170 -0.31 4.34 -16.12
CA SER A 170 -0.18 4.88 -14.76
C SER A 170 0.08 3.80 -13.72
N HIS A 171 -0.59 2.64 -13.83
CA HIS A 171 -0.38 1.51 -12.95
C HIS A 171 1.07 0.98 -13.00
N ILE A 172 1.65 0.86 -14.20
CA ILE A 172 3.03 0.38 -14.35
C ILE A 172 4.04 1.42 -13.85
N ASN A 173 3.75 2.72 -14.02
CA ASN A 173 4.60 3.79 -13.53
C ASN A 173 4.68 3.82 -11.99
N HIS A 174 3.56 3.49 -11.30
CA HIS A 174 3.53 3.46 -9.84
C HIS A 174 4.12 2.16 -9.23
N MET A 175 4.17 1.05 -9.98
CA MET A 175 4.62 -0.25 -9.48
C MET A 175 5.96 -0.24 -8.72
N PRO A 176 6.97 0.54 -9.11
CA PRO A 176 8.21 0.64 -8.34
C PRO A 176 7.99 1.03 -6.87
N SER A 177 6.98 1.84 -6.60
CA SER A 177 6.73 2.37 -5.25
C SER A 177 6.38 1.30 -4.22
N HIS A 178 5.80 0.17 -4.63
CA HIS A 178 5.58 -0.98 -3.78
C HIS A 178 6.89 -1.51 -3.19
N THR A 179 7.89 -1.76 -4.03
CA THR A 179 9.23 -2.16 -3.57
C THR A 179 9.92 -1.03 -2.80
N TRP A 180 9.86 0.22 -3.31
CA TRP A 180 10.56 1.34 -2.70
C TRP A 180 10.07 1.68 -1.29
N ASN A 181 8.80 1.54 -1.00
CA ASN A 181 8.25 1.71 0.35
C ASN A 181 8.83 0.67 1.32
N GLU A 182 8.87 -0.60 0.92
CA GLU A 182 9.33 -1.69 1.78
C GLU A 182 10.86 -1.65 2.03
N VAL A 183 11.65 -1.14 1.07
CA VAL A 183 13.11 -1.02 1.24
C VAL A 183 13.56 0.37 1.72
N GLY A 184 12.62 1.28 1.97
CA GLY A 184 12.90 2.63 2.49
C GLY A 184 13.52 3.59 1.47
N ARG A 185 13.25 3.41 0.17
CA ARG A 185 13.63 4.33 -0.91
C ARG A 185 12.50 5.34 -1.16
N TRP A 186 12.13 6.08 -0.10
CA TRP A 186 10.95 6.95 -0.08
C TRP A 186 10.92 7.98 -1.21
N GLY A 187 12.03 8.65 -1.48
CA GLY A 187 12.12 9.63 -2.58
C GLY A 187 11.96 9.01 -3.97
N ASP A 188 12.37 7.75 -4.15
CA ASP A 188 12.14 7.02 -5.40
C ASP A 188 10.66 6.63 -5.53
N SER A 189 10.02 6.25 -4.42
CA SER A 189 8.59 6.01 -4.35
C SER A 189 7.77 7.28 -4.67
N VAL A 190 8.14 8.43 -4.11
CA VAL A 190 7.52 9.72 -4.44
C VAL A 190 7.59 9.98 -5.95
N ARG A 191 8.76 9.80 -6.57
CA ARG A 191 8.96 10.04 -8.00
C ARG A 191 8.08 9.10 -8.86
N ALA A 192 8.07 7.79 -8.55
CA ALA A 192 7.26 6.82 -9.27
C ALA A 192 5.77 7.17 -9.23
N ASN A 193 5.27 7.60 -8.07
CA ASN A 193 3.87 8.00 -7.92
C ASN A 193 3.55 9.37 -8.54
N LEU A 194 4.50 10.32 -8.60
CA LEU A 194 4.34 11.55 -9.37
C LEU A 194 4.21 11.25 -10.88
N ASP A 195 5.01 10.32 -11.39
CA ASP A 195 4.92 9.88 -12.79
C ASP A 195 3.58 9.19 -13.07
N ALA A 196 3.09 8.37 -12.12
CA ALA A 196 1.77 7.73 -12.22
C ALA A 196 0.62 8.75 -12.20
N VAL A 197 0.62 9.69 -11.24
CA VAL A 197 -0.40 10.76 -11.17
C VAL A 197 -0.36 11.63 -12.43
N HIS A 198 0.82 11.91 -12.99
CA HIS A 198 0.92 12.61 -14.26
C HIS A 198 0.30 11.83 -15.41
N SER A 199 0.49 10.51 -15.46
CA SER A 199 -0.15 9.63 -16.44
C SER A 199 -1.67 9.56 -16.25
N ASP A 200 -2.17 9.55 -14.99
CA ASP A 200 -3.61 9.64 -14.69
C ASP A 200 -4.23 10.93 -15.21
N LEU A 201 -3.56 12.08 -15.00
CA LEU A 201 -4.03 13.37 -15.51
C LEU A 201 -4.07 13.44 -17.04
N LYS A 202 -3.14 12.78 -17.73
CA LYS A 202 -3.19 12.64 -19.19
C LYS A 202 -4.36 11.78 -19.63
N ALA A 203 -4.64 10.69 -18.93
CA ALA A 203 -5.78 9.82 -19.22
C ALA A 203 -7.12 10.55 -19.05
N ASP A 204 -7.25 11.47 -18.10
CA ASP A 204 -8.45 12.30 -17.88
C ASP A 204 -8.77 13.19 -19.11
N ILE A 205 -7.77 13.50 -19.95
CA ILE A 205 -7.94 14.26 -21.21
C ILE A 205 -7.86 13.37 -22.47
N GLY A 206 -7.94 12.06 -22.31
CA GLY A 206 -7.95 11.08 -23.39
C GLY A 206 -6.56 10.70 -23.93
N GLU A 207 -5.49 11.04 -23.23
CA GLU A 207 -4.12 10.71 -23.58
C GLU A 207 -3.53 9.65 -22.64
N GLY A 208 -3.79 8.38 -22.90
CA GLY A 208 -3.25 7.30 -22.10
C GLY A 208 -4.32 6.49 -21.38
N PHE A 209 -3.91 5.78 -20.35
CA PHE A 209 -4.75 4.82 -19.64
C PHE A 209 -4.49 4.88 -18.13
N ALA A 210 -5.53 5.18 -17.36
CA ALA A 210 -5.48 5.25 -15.91
C ALA A 210 -6.17 4.06 -15.27
N ILE A 211 -5.46 3.41 -14.33
CA ILE A 211 -6.04 2.43 -13.41
C ILE A 211 -5.63 2.84 -12.00
N TYR A 212 -6.60 2.89 -11.09
CA TYR A 212 -6.38 3.17 -9.66
C TYR A 212 -5.82 4.55 -9.32
N PRO A 213 -6.28 5.66 -9.92
CA PRO A 213 -5.72 6.99 -9.64
C PRO A 213 -5.84 7.41 -8.16
N ASP A 214 -6.85 6.94 -7.43
CA ASP A 214 -6.99 7.18 -5.99
C ASP A 214 -5.90 6.45 -5.20
N HIS A 215 -5.53 5.23 -5.63
CA HIS A 215 -4.45 4.46 -5.04
C HIS A 215 -3.09 5.14 -5.30
N ASN A 216 -2.83 5.62 -6.52
CA ASN A 216 -1.61 6.34 -6.85
C ASN A 216 -1.43 7.59 -5.98
N LEU A 217 -2.52 8.34 -5.72
CA LEU A 217 -2.50 9.49 -4.80
C LEU A 217 -2.25 9.07 -3.36
N HIS A 218 -2.82 7.92 -2.91
CA HIS A 218 -2.57 7.40 -1.56
C HIS A 218 -1.11 6.96 -1.40
N MET A 219 -0.55 6.24 -2.37
CA MET A 219 0.87 5.88 -2.38
C MET A 219 1.77 7.12 -2.37
N LEU A 220 1.43 8.16 -3.14
CA LEU A 220 2.18 9.41 -3.19
C LEU A 220 2.20 10.13 -1.84
N LEU A 221 1.01 10.34 -1.22
CA LEU A 221 0.94 11.05 0.06
C LEU A 221 1.63 10.27 1.18
N TYR A 222 1.55 8.94 1.17
CA TYR A 222 2.23 8.07 2.13
C TYR A 222 3.76 8.19 2.01
N ALA A 223 4.29 7.94 0.81
CA ALA A 223 5.73 8.02 0.56
C ALA A 223 6.29 9.42 0.84
N ALA A 224 5.60 10.48 0.43
CA ALA A 224 5.98 11.86 0.70
C ALA A 224 5.93 12.19 2.21
N SER A 225 4.99 11.62 2.96
CA SER A 225 4.90 11.75 4.40
C SER A 225 6.10 11.10 5.12
N MET A 226 6.57 9.97 4.61
CA MET A 226 7.77 9.29 5.14
C MET A 226 9.06 9.99 4.74
N ASP A 227 9.15 10.57 3.54
CA ASP A 227 10.32 11.29 3.02
C ASP A 227 10.42 12.77 3.51
N GLY A 228 9.45 13.25 4.31
CA GLY A 228 9.45 14.62 4.82
C GLY A 228 9.07 15.68 3.78
N GLN A 229 8.50 15.32 2.65
CA GLN A 229 8.08 16.21 1.56
C GLN A 229 6.63 16.71 1.79
N GLY A 230 6.47 17.64 2.73
CA GLY A 230 5.16 18.12 3.20
C GLY A 230 4.31 18.79 2.12
N ALA A 231 4.92 19.54 1.20
CA ALA A 231 4.19 20.17 0.10
C ALA A 231 3.56 19.12 -0.83
N ILE A 232 4.28 18.06 -1.16
CA ILE A 232 3.78 16.97 -2.01
C ILE A 232 2.70 16.19 -1.26
N ALA A 233 2.96 15.77 -0.03
CA ALA A 233 2.02 14.98 0.76
C ALA A 233 0.67 15.70 0.95
N THR A 234 0.69 16.98 1.33
CA THR A 234 -0.54 17.76 1.57
C THR A 234 -1.28 18.10 0.27
N THR A 235 -0.56 18.27 -0.84
CA THR A 235 -1.18 18.44 -2.16
C THR A 235 -1.86 17.15 -2.61
N ALA A 236 -1.19 16.00 -2.51
CA ALA A 236 -1.76 14.70 -2.86
C ALA A 236 -2.99 14.36 -1.98
N GLY A 237 -2.95 14.68 -0.66
CA GLY A 237 -4.11 14.53 0.22
C GLY A 237 -5.31 15.39 -0.20
N ARG A 238 -5.07 16.63 -0.65
CA ARG A 238 -6.10 17.53 -1.18
C ARG A 238 -6.67 17.02 -2.51
N ASP A 239 -5.83 16.51 -3.40
CA ASP A 239 -6.25 15.99 -4.69
C ASP A 239 -7.02 14.66 -4.52
N TYR A 240 -6.63 13.82 -3.56
CA TYR A 240 -7.41 12.66 -3.15
C TYR A 240 -8.83 13.06 -2.71
N ALA A 241 -8.96 14.07 -1.84
CA ALA A 241 -10.25 14.57 -1.38
C ALA A 241 -11.14 15.09 -2.53
N LYS A 242 -10.57 15.75 -3.53
CA LYS A 242 -11.29 16.19 -4.74
C LYS A 242 -11.82 15.01 -5.55
N ARG A 243 -10.98 14.01 -5.83
CA ARG A 243 -11.38 12.81 -6.58
C ARG A 243 -12.45 12.01 -5.85
N ARG A 244 -12.33 11.87 -4.54
CA ARG A 244 -13.26 11.14 -3.67
C ARG A 244 -14.43 12.01 -3.17
N ARG A 245 -14.75 13.09 -3.89
CA ARG A 245 -15.93 13.95 -3.67
C ARG A 245 -16.10 14.42 -2.22
N GLY A 246 -15.03 14.91 -1.61
CA GLY A 246 -15.05 15.45 -0.25
C GLY A 246 -14.68 14.46 0.85
N ASP A 247 -14.10 13.31 0.52
CA ASP A 247 -13.44 12.47 1.51
C ASP A 247 -12.10 13.10 1.92
N THR A 248 -12.19 13.98 2.91
CA THR A 248 -11.07 14.81 3.39
C THR A 248 -10.15 14.09 4.37
N MET A 249 -10.34 12.80 4.62
CA MET A 249 -9.55 12.03 5.60
C MET A 249 -8.04 12.21 5.39
N TYR A 250 -7.53 11.89 4.21
CA TYR A 250 -6.10 12.00 3.93
C TYR A 250 -5.61 13.45 3.84
N GLN A 251 -6.47 14.39 3.46
CA GLN A 251 -6.12 15.80 3.49
C GLN A 251 -5.80 16.24 4.93
N VAL A 252 -6.66 15.93 5.88
CA VAL A 252 -6.41 16.33 7.28
C VAL A 252 -5.30 15.54 7.95
N LEU A 253 -5.16 14.24 7.65
CA LEU A 253 -4.09 13.41 8.22
C LEU A 253 -2.70 13.86 7.76
N THR A 254 -2.53 14.25 6.49
CA THR A 254 -1.27 14.80 6.00
C THR A 254 -0.97 16.18 6.62
N LEU A 255 -1.99 17.02 6.82
CA LEU A 255 -1.82 18.30 7.51
C LEU A 255 -1.38 18.09 8.97
N VAL A 256 -1.95 17.11 9.70
CA VAL A 256 -1.49 16.72 11.05
C VAL A 256 -0.05 16.26 11.01
N ARG A 257 0.32 15.38 10.06
CA ARG A 257 1.68 14.87 9.90
C ARG A 257 2.73 15.97 9.82
N PHE A 258 2.38 17.08 9.16
CA PHE A 258 3.29 18.20 8.92
C PHE A 258 3.03 19.42 9.82
N GLY A 259 2.28 19.26 10.90
CA GLY A 259 2.06 20.31 11.91
C GLY A 259 1.27 21.54 11.42
N ARG A 260 0.50 21.41 10.33
CA ARG A 260 -0.28 22.50 9.72
C ARG A 260 -1.66 22.63 10.37
N PHE A 261 -1.66 22.84 11.70
CA PHE A 261 -2.87 22.71 12.52
C PHE A 261 -3.95 23.73 12.21
N ASP A 262 -3.58 24.97 11.89
CA ASP A 262 -4.56 26.01 11.47
C ASP A 262 -5.30 25.54 10.20
N GLU A 263 -4.58 24.94 9.24
CA GLU A 263 -5.19 24.45 8.01
C GLU A 263 -6.06 23.20 8.25
N VAL A 264 -5.76 22.38 9.26
CA VAL A 264 -6.66 21.28 9.67
C VAL A 264 -8.01 21.84 10.09
N ILE A 265 -8.02 22.92 10.91
CA ILE A 265 -9.27 23.55 11.38
C ILE A 265 -10.06 24.14 10.21
N ASP A 266 -9.39 24.66 9.19
CA ASP A 266 -10.03 25.24 8.00
C ASP A 266 -10.70 24.18 7.10
N VAL A 267 -10.34 22.89 7.24
CA VAL A 267 -11.02 21.79 6.53
C VAL A 267 -12.33 21.46 7.25
N THR A 268 -13.41 22.13 6.89
CA THR A 268 -14.72 22.01 7.57
C THR A 268 -15.58 20.84 7.05
N THR A 269 -15.28 20.29 5.89
CA THR A 269 -16.00 19.15 5.31
C THR A 269 -15.61 17.86 6.02
N ARG A 270 -16.52 17.35 6.87
CA ARG A 270 -16.35 16.06 7.52
C ARG A 270 -16.85 14.94 6.60
N PRO A 271 -16.08 13.88 6.33
CA PRO A 271 -16.55 12.73 5.56
C PRO A 271 -17.78 12.06 6.20
N GLU A 272 -18.72 11.62 5.35
CA GLU A 272 -19.95 10.96 5.82
C GLU A 272 -19.72 9.53 6.29
N ARG A 273 -18.78 8.81 5.66
CA ARG A 273 -18.46 7.43 6.03
C ARG A 273 -17.88 7.38 7.46
N PRO A 274 -18.25 6.38 8.28
CA PRO A 274 -17.91 6.37 9.71
C PRO A 274 -16.42 6.46 10.00
N ILE A 275 -15.57 5.62 9.38
CA ILE A 275 -14.13 5.61 9.64
C ILE A 275 -13.45 6.87 9.12
N PRO A 276 -13.60 7.28 7.83
CA PRO A 276 -13.05 8.55 7.37
C PRO A 276 -13.50 9.76 8.18
N GLY A 277 -14.78 9.80 8.59
CA GLY A 277 -15.30 10.88 9.45
C GLY A 277 -14.67 10.90 10.84
N SER A 278 -14.42 9.73 11.43
CA SER A 278 -13.75 9.66 12.73
C SER A 278 -12.25 9.95 12.64
N MET A 279 -11.60 9.68 11.52
CA MET A 279 -10.22 10.12 11.25
C MET A 279 -10.13 11.65 11.10
N TRP A 280 -11.15 12.26 10.49
CA TRP A 280 -11.29 13.71 10.46
C TRP A 280 -11.50 14.26 11.88
N ASP A 281 -12.37 13.63 12.71
CA ASP A 281 -12.55 14.01 14.12
C ASP A 281 -11.22 13.91 14.90
N PHE A 282 -10.40 12.88 14.67
CA PHE A 282 -9.06 12.76 15.25
C PHE A 282 -8.18 13.96 14.87
N ALA A 283 -8.10 14.28 13.59
CA ALA A 283 -7.25 15.37 13.11
C ALA A 283 -7.69 16.72 13.69
N GLN A 284 -9.00 17.01 13.76
CA GLN A 284 -9.54 18.19 14.39
C GLN A 284 -9.18 18.25 15.88
N GLY A 285 -9.40 17.15 16.62
CA GLY A 285 -9.05 17.06 18.03
C GLY A 285 -7.56 17.30 18.30
N TYR A 286 -6.71 16.71 17.46
CA TYR A 286 -5.26 16.89 17.52
C TYR A 286 -4.88 18.36 17.27
N ALA A 287 -5.41 18.98 16.22
CA ALA A 287 -5.14 20.37 15.88
C ALA A 287 -5.61 21.32 17.00
N TYR A 288 -6.82 21.15 17.53
CA TYR A 288 -7.30 21.95 18.67
C TYR A 288 -6.39 21.84 19.89
N LEU A 289 -5.90 20.65 20.21
CA LEU A 289 -4.95 20.46 21.31
C LEU A 289 -3.66 21.28 21.07
N ARG A 290 -3.12 21.20 19.86
CA ARG A 290 -1.87 21.90 19.48
C ARG A 290 -2.05 23.43 19.46
N LEU A 291 -3.25 23.90 19.21
CA LEU A 291 -3.65 25.32 19.28
C LEU A 291 -4.10 25.77 20.68
N GLY A 292 -3.90 24.93 21.73
CA GLY A 292 -4.17 25.29 23.13
C GLY A 292 -5.63 25.13 23.58
N GLN A 293 -6.47 24.45 22.78
CA GLN A 293 -7.90 24.26 23.06
C GLN A 293 -8.18 22.81 23.51
N ALA A 294 -7.65 22.43 24.69
CA ALA A 294 -7.69 21.06 25.20
C ALA A 294 -9.12 20.52 25.40
N ASP A 295 -10.11 21.36 25.74
CA ASP A 295 -11.48 20.92 25.90
C ASP A 295 -12.12 20.48 24.57
N MET A 296 -11.78 21.16 23.48
CA MET A 296 -12.18 20.73 22.14
C MET A 296 -11.53 19.40 21.76
N ALA A 297 -10.25 19.21 22.08
CA ALA A 297 -9.58 17.94 21.86
C ALA A 297 -10.28 16.78 22.57
N ARG A 298 -10.70 16.97 23.83
CA ARG A 298 -11.46 15.95 24.59
C ARG A 298 -12.83 15.66 23.98
N LEU A 299 -13.53 16.69 23.47
CA LEU A 299 -14.79 16.50 22.75
C LEU A 299 -14.61 15.61 21.52
N TYR A 300 -13.60 15.91 20.70
CA TYR A 300 -13.31 15.15 19.49
C TYR A 300 -12.81 13.72 19.80
N LEU A 301 -12.02 13.53 20.86
CA LEU A 301 -11.66 12.20 21.35
C LEU A 301 -12.90 11.34 21.65
N GLY A 302 -13.92 11.93 22.27
CA GLY A 302 -15.20 11.25 22.49
C GLY A 302 -15.87 10.77 21.21
N ARG A 303 -15.79 11.57 20.12
CA ARG A 303 -16.32 11.17 18.79
C ARG A 303 -15.53 10.04 18.16
N VAL A 304 -14.18 10.10 18.24
CA VAL A 304 -13.30 9.03 17.75
C VAL A 304 -13.61 7.72 18.47
N ARG A 305 -13.73 7.74 19.81
CA ARG A 305 -14.08 6.56 20.62
C ARG A 305 -15.47 6.00 20.28
N ALA A 306 -16.43 6.87 20.01
CA ALA A 306 -17.76 6.44 19.54
C ALA A 306 -17.67 5.75 18.17
N GLY A 307 -16.86 6.27 17.25
CA GLY A 307 -16.60 5.65 15.95
C GLY A 307 -15.94 4.28 16.09
N ALA A 308 -14.95 4.14 16.96
CA ALA A 308 -14.26 2.88 17.23
C ALA A 308 -15.19 1.78 17.77
N ALA A 309 -16.28 2.16 18.45
CA ALA A 309 -17.25 1.25 19.03
C ALA A 309 -18.31 0.76 18.04
N ILE A 310 -18.37 1.29 16.80
CA ILE A 310 -19.33 0.84 15.79
C ILE A 310 -18.94 -0.57 15.33
N PRO A 311 -19.79 -1.59 15.51
CA PRO A 311 -19.44 -2.95 15.18
C PRO A 311 -19.45 -3.20 13.67
N LYS A 312 -18.61 -4.13 13.21
CA LYS A 312 -18.63 -4.66 11.83
C LYS A 312 -18.45 -3.62 10.72
N ILE A 313 -17.77 -2.51 11.00
CA ILE A 313 -17.34 -1.59 9.96
C ILE A 313 -15.82 -1.67 9.80
N GLU A 314 -15.40 -1.60 8.56
CA GLU A 314 -14.00 -1.76 8.15
C GLU A 314 -13.62 -0.69 7.12
N PHE A 315 -12.34 -0.42 7.06
CA PHE A 315 -11.73 0.40 6.03
C PHE A 315 -10.52 -0.36 5.49
N ARG A 316 -10.56 -0.74 4.22
CA ARG A 316 -9.50 -1.55 3.57
C ARG A 316 -9.18 -2.82 4.39
N ASP A 317 -10.23 -3.53 4.81
CA ASP A 317 -10.17 -4.75 5.62
C ASP A 317 -9.63 -4.56 7.05
N HIS A 318 -9.39 -3.32 7.49
CA HIS A 318 -9.04 -3.02 8.87
C HIS A 318 -10.27 -2.65 9.70
N PRO A 319 -10.54 -3.36 10.81
CA PRO A 319 -11.67 -3.04 11.67
C PRO A 319 -11.59 -1.63 12.27
N ALA A 320 -12.73 -0.94 12.35
CA ALA A 320 -12.80 0.39 12.96
C ALA A 320 -12.23 0.40 14.38
N SER A 321 -12.50 -0.63 15.18
CA SER A 321 -11.98 -0.75 16.55
C SER A 321 -10.44 -0.69 16.59
N ARG A 322 -9.76 -1.18 15.56
CA ARG A 322 -8.29 -1.16 15.48
C ARG A 322 -7.78 0.18 14.96
N LEU A 323 -8.24 0.64 13.79
CA LEU A 323 -7.79 1.91 13.21
C LEU A 323 -8.13 3.12 14.08
N LEU A 324 -9.37 3.19 14.55
CA LEU A 324 -9.82 4.30 15.40
C LEU A 324 -9.37 4.13 16.86
N GLY A 325 -9.07 2.89 17.29
CA GLY A 325 -8.37 2.60 18.52
C GLY A 325 -6.99 3.24 18.52
N LEU A 326 -6.21 3.01 17.46
CA LEU A 326 -4.89 3.58 17.25
C LEU A 326 -4.92 5.12 17.36
N VAL A 327 -5.65 5.80 16.48
CA VAL A 327 -5.67 7.27 16.47
C VAL A 327 -6.33 7.87 17.72
N GLY A 328 -7.29 7.17 18.32
CA GLY A 328 -7.89 7.55 19.60
C GLY A 328 -6.87 7.49 20.74
N ASP A 329 -6.01 6.47 20.78
CA ASP A 329 -4.95 6.36 21.77
C ASP A 329 -3.82 7.37 21.51
N LEU A 330 -3.50 7.71 20.25
CA LEU A 330 -2.60 8.81 19.94
C LEU A 330 -3.13 10.15 20.47
N LEU A 331 -4.41 10.47 20.24
CA LEU A 331 -5.00 11.71 20.69
C LEU A 331 -5.11 11.76 22.22
N GLU A 332 -5.55 10.68 22.87
CA GLU A 332 -5.63 10.59 24.33
C GLU A 332 -4.24 10.71 24.97
N GLY A 333 -3.23 10.04 24.41
CA GLY A 333 -1.85 10.16 24.84
C GLY A 333 -1.32 11.59 24.78
N GLU A 334 -1.60 12.33 23.70
CA GLU A 334 -1.20 13.75 23.60
C GLU A 334 -1.96 14.64 24.58
N ILE A 335 -3.24 14.39 24.85
CA ILE A 335 -4.01 15.11 25.89
C ILE A 335 -3.38 14.85 27.26
N LEU A 336 -3.07 13.60 27.61
CA LEU A 336 -2.41 13.25 28.87
C LEU A 336 -1.02 13.88 28.99
N ARG A 337 -0.25 13.92 27.91
CA ARG A 337 1.04 14.59 27.86
C ARG A 337 0.92 16.10 28.08
N HIS A 338 -0.10 16.74 27.46
CA HIS A 338 -0.44 18.13 27.72
C HIS A 338 -0.75 18.38 29.21
N ASP A 339 -1.48 17.46 29.84
CA ASP A 339 -1.86 17.50 31.25
C ASP A 339 -0.72 17.07 32.20
N LYS A 340 0.51 16.87 31.68
CA LYS A 340 1.71 16.45 32.42
C LYS A 340 1.63 15.05 33.05
N GLN A 341 0.77 14.18 32.54
CA GLN A 341 0.60 12.80 32.98
C GLN A 341 1.42 11.86 32.06
N LEU A 342 2.75 11.97 32.11
CA LEU A 342 3.65 11.35 31.14
C LEU A 342 3.57 9.82 31.11
N ASP A 343 3.50 9.17 32.29
CA ASP A 343 3.41 7.69 32.34
C ASP A 343 2.10 7.19 31.73
N ALA A 344 0.99 7.87 32.00
CA ALA A 344 -0.30 7.53 31.41
C ALA A 344 -0.29 7.78 29.88
N ALA A 345 0.36 8.85 29.42
CA ALA A 345 0.53 9.13 28.01
C ALA A 345 1.33 8.03 27.30
N ILE A 346 2.44 7.58 27.90
CA ILE A 346 3.26 6.49 27.37
C ILE A 346 2.44 5.22 27.25
N ALA A 347 1.66 4.84 28.28
CA ALA A 347 0.78 3.68 28.23
C ALA A 347 -0.24 3.74 27.08
N LYS A 348 -0.75 4.95 26.76
CA LYS A 348 -1.63 5.13 25.60
C LYS A 348 -0.89 5.01 24.26
N PHE A 349 0.32 5.53 24.16
CA PHE A 349 1.13 5.35 22.95
C PHE A 349 1.57 3.90 22.77
N GLU A 350 1.86 3.15 23.84
CA GLU A 350 2.10 1.70 23.77
C GLU A 350 0.86 0.94 23.26
N SER A 351 -0.33 1.34 23.71
CA SER A 351 -1.59 0.78 23.20
C SER A 351 -1.81 1.14 21.71
N ALA A 352 -1.47 2.37 21.30
CA ALA A 352 -1.52 2.78 19.89
C ALA A 352 -0.59 1.94 19.03
N VAL A 353 0.65 1.67 19.50
CA VAL A 353 1.61 0.78 18.82
C VAL A 353 1.07 -0.64 18.72
N ALA A 354 0.42 -1.17 19.77
CA ALA A 354 -0.18 -2.50 19.73
C ALA A 354 -1.34 -2.59 18.69
N HIS A 355 -2.10 -1.51 18.51
CA HIS A 355 -3.10 -1.43 17.44
C HIS A 355 -2.44 -1.38 16.06
N ASP A 356 -1.36 -0.62 15.91
CA ASP A 356 -0.59 -0.45 14.67
C ASP A 356 0.01 -1.79 14.21
N ASP A 357 0.74 -2.46 15.13
CA ASP A 357 1.36 -3.77 14.88
C ASP A 357 0.36 -4.89 14.54
N ALA A 358 -0.89 -4.70 14.91
CA ALA A 358 -1.95 -5.66 14.64
C ALA A 358 -2.72 -5.36 13.35
N LEU A 359 -2.34 -4.31 12.59
CA LEU A 359 -2.87 -4.08 11.25
C LEU A 359 -2.32 -5.15 10.30
N GLU A 360 -3.16 -5.55 9.36
CA GLU A 360 -2.72 -6.41 8.27
C GLU A 360 -1.82 -5.61 7.30
N TYR A 361 -1.01 -6.32 6.50
CA TYR A 361 -0.28 -5.69 5.41
C TYR A 361 -1.24 -5.01 4.43
N ASP A 362 -0.94 -3.79 4.04
CA ASP A 362 -1.73 -2.98 3.11
C ASP A 362 -0.82 -2.12 2.20
N GLU A 363 -1.32 -1.66 1.08
CA GLU A 363 -0.60 -0.99 -0.01
C GLU A 363 -1.19 0.40 -0.33
N PRO A 364 -0.63 1.46 0.27
CA PRO A 364 0.24 1.53 1.42
C PRO A 364 -0.56 1.36 2.72
N GLU A 365 0.12 1.40 3.86
CA GLU A 365 -0.54 1.45 5.16
C GLU A 365 -1.62 2.54 5.22
N PRO A 366 -2.71 2.30 6.00
CA PRO A 366 -3.86 3.20 6.01
C PRO A 366 -3.58 4.58 6.60
N LEU A 367 -2.52 4.73 7.40
CA LEU A 367 -2.13 5.99 8.03
C LEU A 367 -0.77 6.48 7.50
N PRO A 368 -0.60 7.80 7.23
CA PRO A 368 0.66 8.34 6.70
C PRO A 368 1.72 8.56 7.80
N PHE A 369 1.63 7.81 8.92
CA PHE A 369 2.52 7.91 10.06
C PHE A 369 2.41 6.69 10.98
N PRO A 370 3.53 6.09 11.43
CA PRO A 370 3.55 5.04 12.43
C PRO A 370 3.33 5.58 13.86
N ALA A 371 2.65 4.81 14.72
CA ALA A 371 2.42 5.17 16.12
C ALA A 371 3.72 5.25 16.94
N ARG A 372 4.75 4.52 16.55
CA ARG A 372 6.07 4.51 17.20
C ARG A 372 6.74 5.89 17.22
N HIS A 373 6.40 6.77 16.28
CA HIS A 373 6.91 8.15 16.30
C HIS A 373 6.44 8.94 17.53
N TRP A 374 5.21 8.71 18.01
CA TRP A 374 4.67 9.31 19.24
C TRP A 374 5.26 8.68 20.48
N LEU A 375 5.33 7.35 20.53
CA LEU A 375 5.87 6.63 21.67
C LEU A 375 7.34 6.99 21.90
N GLY A 376 8.17 6.96 20.86
CA GLY A 376 9.59 7.31 20.96
C GLY A 376 9.81 8.73 21.46
N ALA A 377 9.04 9.70 20.92
CA ALA A 377 9.12 11.10 21.39
C ALA A 377 8.69 11.25 22.85
N ALA A 378 7.62 10.57 23.29
CA ALA A 378 7.17 10.62 24.67
C ALA A 378 8.16 9.98 25.65
N LEU A 379 8.84 8.90 25.25
CA LEU A 379 9.90 8.29 26.04
C LEU A 379 11.11 9.20 26.22
N LEU A 380 11.49 9.97 25.17
CA LEU A 380 12.51 11.00 25.28
C LEU A 380 12.10 12.13 26.23
N ASP A 381 10.85 12.62 26.14
CA ASP A 381 10.29 13.62 27.05
C ASP A 381 10.29 13.13 28.51
N ALA A 382 10.13 11.81 28.73
CA ALA A 382 10.16 11.17 30.05
C ALA A 382 11.57 10.84 30.58
N GLY A 383 12.65 11.18 29.84
CA GLY A 383 14.01 10.85 30.22
C GLY A 383 14.33 9.36 30.15
N ARG A 384 13.68 8.61 29.26
CA ARG A 384 13.84 7.17 29.00
C ARG A 384 14.51 6.93 27.62
N PRO A 385 15.74 7.44 27.38
CA PRO A 385 16.33 7.41 26.05
C PRO A 385 16.69 6.01 25.55
N ALA A 386 16.99 5.07 26.44
CA ALA A 386 17.26 3.67 26.05
C ALA A 386 16.00 2.96 25.50
N ASP A 387 14.84 3.23 26.11
CA ASP A 387 13.57 2.71 25.60
C ASP A 387 13.19 3.37 24.27
N ALA A 388 13.41 4.69 24.15
CA ALA A 388 13.17 5.42 22.91
C ALA A 388 14.07 4.89 21.77
N GLU A 389 15.36 4.62 22.03
CA GLU A 389 16.27 4.02 21.05
C GLU A 389 15.71 2.67 20.53
N ARG A 390 15.23 1.80 21.44
CA ARG A 390 14.63 0.51 21.05
C ARG A 390 13.42 0.72 20.14
N VAL A 391 12.50 1.61 20.51
CA VAL A 391 11.28 1.88 19.74
C VAL A 391 11.60 2.41 18.35
N TYR A 392 12.55 3.33 18.21
CA TYR A 392 12.95 3.83 16.88
C TYR A 392 13.67 2.79 16.03
N ARG A 393 14.43 1.88 16.64
CA ARG A 393 15.04 0.77 15.90
C ARG A 393 14.00 -0.25 15.43
N GLU A 394 12.96 -0.51 16.23
CA GLU A 394 11.82 -1.33 15.85
C GLU A 394 11.05 -0.70 14.67
N ASP A 395 10.81 0.61 14.71
CA ASP A 395 10.20 1.32 13.58
C ASP A 395 11.05 1.27 12.31
N LEU A 396 12.37 1.48 12.42
CA LEU A 396 13.28 1.41 11.28
C LEU A 396 13.43 0.00 10.69
N ALA A 397 13.07 -1.04 11.42
CA ALA A 397 12.98 -2.39 10.89
C ALA A 397 11.72 -2.61 10.03
N GLN A 398 10.62 -1.90 10.33
CA GLN A 398 9.36 -1.93 9.57
C GLN A 398 9.35 -0.88 8.46
N HIS A 399 9.85 0.32 8.74
CA HIS A 399 9.90 1.47 7.83
C HIS A 399 11.36 1.92 7.64
N PRO A 400 12.16 1.19 6.85
CA PRO A 400 13.57 1.46 6.73
C PRO A 400 13.87 2.89 6.27
N ARG A 401 14.93 3.48 6.80
CA ARG A 401 15.47 4.77 6.35
C ARG A 401 14.53 5.97 6.46
N ASN A 402 13.40 5.89 7.19
CA ASN A 402 12.56 7.07 7.38
C ASN A 402 13.26 8.09 8.28
N GLY A 403 13.26 9.35 7.87
CA GLY A 403 14.00 10.41 8.55
C GLY A 403 13.42 10.79 9.91
N TRP A 404 12.12 10.51 10.16
CA TRP A 404 11.47 10.80 11.43
C TRP A 404 12.05 9.92 12.55
N SER A 405 12.13 8.61 12.34
CA SER A 405 12.72 7.69 13.30
C SER A 405 14.23 7.83 13.38
N LEU A 406 14.92 8.14 12.27
CA LEU A 406 16.37 8.43 12.31
C LEU A 406 16.69 9.66 13.16
N LEU A 407 15.87 10.74 13.10
CA LEU A 407 16.01 11.88 13.99
C LEU A 407 15.80 11.47 15.45
N GLY A 408 14.70 10.78 15.76
CA GLY A 408 14.41 10.34 17.11
C GLY A 408 15.48 9.39 17.67
N LEU A 409 15.98 8.47 16.84
CA LEU A 409 17.10 7.58 17.18
C LEU A 409 18.38 8.37 17.48
N SER A 410 18.72 9.34 16.65
CA SER A 410 19.88 10.21 16.88
C SER A 410 19.78 10.97 18.21
N GLN A 411 18.58 11.49 18.52
CA GLN A 411 18.30 12.17 19.79
C GLN A 411 18.40 11.20 20.98
N ALA A 412 17.87 9.98 20.84
CA ALA A 412 17.92 8.96 21.89
C ALA A 412 19.37 8.52 22.20
N ILE A 413 20.20 8.35 21.17
CA ILE A 413 21.61 8.03 21.32
C ILE A 413 22.37 9.17 22.00
N ALA A 414 22.13 10.43 21.56
CA ALA A 414 22.76 11.62 22.13
C ALA A 414 22.37 11.82 23.61
N ALA A 415 21.12 11.59 23.99
CA ALA A 415 20.66 11.68 25.38
C ALA A 415 21.32 10.65 26.32
N GLN A 416 21.89 9.58 25.75
CA GLN A 416 22.69 8.58 26.49
C GLN A 416 24.21 8.92 26.51
N GLY A 417 24.60 10.12 26.06
CA GLY A 417 26.00 10.54 26.00
C GLY A 417 26.80 9.82 24.89
N ARG A 418 26.14 9.24 23.90
CA ARG A 418 26.74 8.50 22.78
C ARG A 418 26.59 9.27 21.45
N THR A 419 27.37 8.87 20.47
CA THR A 419 27.25 9.32 19.07
C THR A 419 27.28 8.11 18.15
N ASP A 420 26.55 8.19 17.05
CA ASP A 420 26.55 7.18 15.98
C ASP A 420 26.64 7.88 14.63
N ALA A 421 27.83 7.80 14.01
CA ALA A 421 28.09 8.45 12.72
C ALA A 421 27.28 7.82 11.58
N GLY A 422 26.93 6.53 11.68
CA GLY A 422 26.07 5.86 10.69
C GLY A 422 24.66 6.41 10.71
N VAL A 423 24.04 6.51 11.91
CA VAL A 423 22.70 7.11 12.07
C VAL A 423 22.69 8.56 11.61
N ALA A 424 23.74 9.35 11.90
CA ALA A 424 23.82 10.73 11.44
C ALA A 424 23.88 10.84 9.92
N ALA A 425 24.70 10.02 9.26
CA ALA A 425 24.81 9.98 7.80
C ALA A 425 23.51 9.48 7.13
N ASP A 426 22.83 8.51 7.73
CA ASP A 426 21.56 8.00 7.21
C ASP A 426 20.44 9.04 7.36
N LEU A 427 20.42 9.79 8.48
CA LEU A 427 19.48 10.90 8.67
C LEU A 427 19.70 12.00 7.62
N GLU A 428 20.94 12.39 7.35
CA GLU A 428 21.27 13.38 6.32
C GLU A 428 20.77 12.96 4.95
N LYS A 429 20.99 11.71 4.56
CA LYS A 429 20.50 11.15 3.29
C LYS A 429 18.97 11.07 3.24
N ALA A 430 18.33 10.59 4.30
CA ALA A 430 16.89 10.46 4.37
C ALA A 430 16.17 11.81 4.31
N TRP A 431 16.77 12.85 4.90
CA TRP A 431 16.20 14.20 4.99
C TRP A 431 16.63 15.15 3.87
N ALA A 432 17.45 14.68 2.91
CA ALA A 432 17.99 15.50 1.82
C ALA A 432 16.94 16.13 0.90
N ARG A 433 15.74 15.54 0.85
CA ARG A 433 14.60 16.01 0.02
C ARG A 433 13.49 16.64 0.85
N ALA A 434 13.60 16.61 2.18
CA ALA A 434 12.56 17.14 3.06
C ALA A 434 12.45 18.67 2.92
N ASP A 435 11.22 19.14 2.87
CA ASP A 435 10.85 20.57 2.91
C ASP A 435 10.32 20.98 4.29
N THR A 436 10.44 20.08 5.27
CA THR A 436 9.87 20.20 6.60
C THR A 436 10.97 20.22 7.65
N TRP A 437 10.89 21.19 8.56
CA TRP A 437 11.81 21.29 9.69
C TRP A 437 11.18 20.66 10.93
N ILE A 438 11.78 19.61 11.46
CA ILE A 438 11.28 18.90 12.64
C ILE A 438 12.23 18.96 13.82
N ARG A 439 11.67 18.96 15.04
CA ARG A 439 12.42 18.93 16.30
C ARG A 439 12.26 17.60 17.05
N ALA A 440 11.29 16.82 16.66
CA ALA A 440 10.98 15.50 17.19
C ALA A 440 10.42 14.62 16.06
N SER A 441 10.26 13.35 16.29
CA SER A 441 9.70 12.38 15.32
C SER A 441 8.21 12.63 14.98
N ARG A 442 7.60 13.64 15.59
CA ARG A 442 6.22 14.10 15.34
C ARG A 442 6.08 15.58 15.64
N PHE A 443 4.99 16.22 15.20
CA PHE A 443 4.58 17.58 15.57
C PHE A 443 3.67 17.64 16.77
#